data_1228ef1f2ae2b6c1627b29d2039599b1
#
_entry.id   1228ef1f2ae2b6c1627b29d2039599b1
#
_cell.length_a   1.000
_cell.length_b   1.000
_cell.length_c   1.000
_cell.angle_alpha   90.00
_cell.angle_beta   90.00
_cell.angle_gamma   90.00
#
_symmetry.space_group_name_H-M   'P 1'
#
loop_
_entity.id
_entity.type
_entity.pdbx_description
1 polymer ?
#
loop_
_entity_poly.entity_id
_entity_poly.type
_entity_poly.pdbx_seq_one_letter_code
_entity_poly.pdbx_strand_id
1 'polypeptide(L)'
;MTDMFLEKFRALVPKYLEDEWQEEDGLAPDELDSALAEHQFQVPLVLREFYLAVGGCEDIMEAYHYFWDPEELEVDDDGFLMFLEDEEEQFTWGFRIGDLGVPDPIVYRRNNARGQWKSEEGTFSEFVFDMFDWAFNDED
;
A
#
# COMPACT_ATOMS: atom_id res chain seq x y z
N MET A 1 -8.83 -19.35 -0.23
CA MET A 1 -7.90 -18.76 0.71
C MET A 1 -7.84 -17.28 0.50
N THR A 2 -8.38 -16.58 1.47
CA THR A 2 -8.61 -15.16 1.32
C THR A 2 -7.49 -14.30 1.91
N ASP A 3 -6.55 -14.91 2.61
CA ASP A 3 -5.49 -14.18 3.31
C ASP A 3 -4.09 -14.51 2.80
N MET A 4 -3.96 -14.62 1.48
CA MET A 4 -2.70 -14.97 0.82
C MET A 4 -1.52 -14.08 1.25
N PHE A 5 -1.75 -12.80 1.47
CA PHE A 5 -0.69 -11.85 1.83
C PHE A 5 -0.78 -11.36 3.27
N LEU A 6 -1.89 -11.60 3.93
CA LEU A 6 -2.19 -11.02 5.24
C LEU A 6 -1.12 -11.32 6.29
N GLU A 7 -0.75 -12.58 6.43
CA GLU A 7 0.23 -12.98 7.42
C GLU A 7 1.62 -12.40 7.14
N LYS A 8 1.95 -12.27 5.87
CA LYS A 8 3.24 -11.70 5.47
C LYS A 8 3.32 -10.23 5.87
N PHE A 9 2.23 -9.49 5.70
CA PHE A 9 2.19 -8.08 6.10
C PHE A 9 2.15 -7.93 7.62
N ARG A 10 1.42 -8.81 8.32
CA ARG A 10 1.43 -8.80 9.79
C ARG A 10 2.83 -9.03 10.34
N ALA A 11 3.61 -9.86 9.67
CA ALA A 11 4.98 -10.18 10.10
C ALA A 11 5.92 -8.96 10.01
N LEU A 12 5.52 -7.90 9.31
CA LEU A 12 6.33 -6.67 9.25
C LEU A 12 6.46 -6.03 10.62
N VAL A 13 5.45 -6.15 11.47
CA VAL A 13 5.49 -5.54 12.80
C VAL A 13 6.59 -6.17 13.64
N PRO A 14 6.60 -7.49 13.91
CA PRO A 14 7.69 -8.05 14.72
C PRO A 14 9.05 -8.00 14.03
N LYS A 15 9.08 -7.97 12.69
CA LYS A 15 10.33 -7.94 11.96
C LYS A 15 11.05 -6.58 12.10
N TYR A 16 10.30 -5.49 12.02
CA TYR A 16 10.89 -4.14 11.97
C TYR A 16 10.68 -3.31 13.22
N LEU A 17 9.60 -3.55 13.96
CA LEU A 17 9.25 -2.74 15.13
C LEU A 17 9.58 -3.42 16.45
N GLU A 18 10.01 -4.67 16.41
CA GLU A 18 10.36 -5.47 17.59
C GLU A 18 9.20 -5.66 18.57
N ASP A 19 7.98 -5.52 18.10
CA ASP A 19 6.76 -5.74 18.85
C ASP A 19 5.93 -6.83 18.20
N GLU A 20 5.03 -7.44 18.96
CA GLU A 20 4.09 -8.41 18.40
C GLU A 20 2.97 -7.66 17.70
N TRP A 21 2.45 -8.24 16.60
CA TRP A 21 1.31 -7.67 15.90
C TRP A 21 0.07 -7.67 16.81
N GLN A 22 -0.66 -6.55 16.83
CA GLN A 22 -1.90 -6.41 17.59
C GLN A 22 -3.05 -6.12 16.62
N GLU A 23 -4.28 -6.41 17.05
CA GLU A 23 -5.45 -6.14 16.21
C GLU A 23 -5.56 -4.67 15.81
N GLU A 24 -5.13 -3.78 16.67
CA GLU A 24 -5.17 -2.33 16.42
C GLU A 24 -4.15 -1.88 15.39
N ASP A 25 -3.18 -2.72 15.05
CA ASP A 25 -2.21 -2.42 14.00
C ASP A 25 -2.83 -2.53 12.62
N GLY A 26 -3.91 -3.26 12.48
CA GLY A 26 -4.66 -3.37 11.23
C GLY A 26 -5.99 -2.65 11.33
N LEU A 27 -6.62 -2.45 10.18
CA LEU A 27 -7.97 -1.89 10.15
C LEU A 27 -8.98 -3.01 10.35
N ALA A 28 -10.09 -2.71 11.01
CA ALA A 28 -11.18 -3.67 11.13
C ALA A 28 -11.79 -3.91 9.75
N PRO A 29 -12.15 -5.15 9.40
CA PRO A 29 -12.72 -5.42 8.07
C PRO A 29 -13.93 -4.56 7.75
N ASP A 30 -14.81 -4.33 8.73
CA ASP A 30 -16.02 -3.52 8.53
C ASP A 30 -15.68 -2.06 8.22
N GLU A 31 -14.68 -1.50 8.89
CA GLU A 31 -14.24 -0.14 8.66
C GLU A 31 -13.62 0.00 7.27
N LEU A 32 -12.80 -0.97 6.90
CA LEU A 32 -12.15 -0.96 5.60
C LEU A 32 -13.18 -1.07 4.49
N ASP A 33 -14.10 -2.03 4.61
CA ASP A 33 -15.13 -2.22 3.59
C ASP A 33 -16.04 -1.00 3.46
N SER A 34 -16.35 -0.34 4.57
CA SER A 34 -17.16 0.88 4.55
C SER A 34 -16.44 2.02 3.84
N ALA A 35 -15.15 2.18 4.10
CA ALA A 35 -14.35 3.21 3.44
C ALA A 35 -14.23 2.95 1.94
N LEU A 36 -13.99 1.69 1.56
CA LEU A 36 -13.86 1.33 0.15
C LEU A 36 -15.18 1.39 -0.61
N ALA A 37 -16.30 1.17 0.10
CA ALA A 37 -17.63 1.22 -0.54
C ALA A 37 -17.99 2.62 -1.02
N GLU A 38 -17.35 3.66 -0.51
CA GLU A 38 -17.58 5.02 -0.94
C GLU A 38 -16.95 5.31 -2.32
N HIS A 39 -16.04 4.45 -2.75
CA HIS A 39 -15.38 4.60 -4.04
C HIS A 39 -16.12 3.79 -5.12
N GLN A 40 -15.93 4.18 -6.36
CA GLN A 40 -16.56 3.50 -7.49
C GLN A 40 -15.63 2.46 -8.14
N PHE A 41 -14.57 2.09 -7.43
CA PHE A 41 -13.61 1.09 -7.90
C PHE A 41 -13.36 0.07 -6.79
N GLN A 42 -12.82 -1.08 -7.18
CA GLN A 42 -12.37 -2.05 -6.17
C GLN A 42 -10.85 -1.97 -6.09
N VAL A 43 -10.30 -2.45 -4.98
CA VAL A 43 -8.85 -2.47 -4.79
C VAL A 43 -8.33 -3.89 -4.97
N PRO A 44 -7.05 -4.05 -5.34
CA PRO A 44 -6.46 -5.39 -5.42
C PRO A 44 -6.48 -6.08 -4.06
N LEU A 45 -6.56 -7.41 -4.08
CA LEU A 45 -6.55 -8.20 -2.85
C LEU A 45 -5.35 -7.85 -1.98
N VAL A 46 -4.17 -7.71 -2.58
CA VAL A 46 -2.94 -7.42 -1.84
C VAL A 46 -3.04 -6.11 -1.06
N LEU A 47 -3.64 -5.08 -1.64
CA LEU A 47 -3.80 -3.81 -0.96
C LEU A 47 -4.81 -3.91 0.18
N ARG A 48 -5.91 -4.62 -0.05
CA ARG A 48 -6.90 -4.84 0.99
C ARG A 48 -6.28 -5.56 2.18
N GLU A 49 -5.51 -6.60 1.93
CA GLU A 49 -4.86 -7.34 3.01
C GLU A 49 -3.77 -6.52 3.70
N PHE A 50 -3.10 -5.65 2.97
CA PHE A 50 -2.13 -4.72 3.56
C PHE A 50 -2.81 -3.82 4.60
N TYR A 51 -3.97 -3.25 4.27
CA TYR A 51 -4.70 -2.42 5.23
C TYR A 51 -5.21 -3.24 6.42
N LEU A 52 -5.67 -4.46 6.18
CA LEU A 52 -6.13 -5.33 7.27
C LEU A 52 -4.99 -5.69 8.22
N ALA A 53 -3.78 -5.79 7.70
CA ALA A 53 -2.63 -6.15 8.51
C ALA A 53 -2.04 -4.96 9.25
N VAL A 54 -1.80 -3.85 8.56
CA VAL A 54 -1.02 -2.75 9.11
C VAL A 54 -1.61 -1.35 8.84
N GLY A 55 -2.81 -1.28 8.34
CA GLY A 55 -3.44 0.01 7.99
C GLY A 55 -3.67 0.93 9.20
N GLY A 56 -3.66 0.40 10.40
CA GLY A 56 -3.75 1.20 11.63
C GLY A 56 -2.42 1.43 12.30
N CYS A 57 -1.33 0.94 11.70
CA CYS A 57 0.01 1.07 12.28
C CYS A 57 0.75 2.23 11.60
N GLU A 58 0.78 3.37 12.25
CA GLU A 58 1.44 4.55 11.70
C GLU A 58 2.92 4.33 11.45
N ASP A 59 3.58 3.56 12.30
CA ASP A 59 5.01 3.27 12.15
C ASP A 59 5.31 2.53 10.84
N ILE A 60 4.36 1.74 10.34
CA ILE A 60 4.50 1.06 9.06
C ILE A 60 3.97 1.95 7.92
N MET A 61 2.81 2.57 8.10
CA MET A 61 2.17 3.37 7.06
C MET A 61 3.00 4.59 6.66
N GLU A 62 3.78 5.11 7.58
CA GLU A 62 4.61 6.29 7.35
C GLU A 62 6.10 6.03 7.52
N ALA A 63 6.52 4.78 7.39
CA ALA A 63 7.90 4.39 7.65
C ALA A 63 8.90 5.08 6.74
N TYR A 64 8.57 5.23 5.47
CA TYR A 64 9.44 5.91 4.50
C TYR A 64 8.66 6.90 3.66
N HIS A 65 7.59 6.40 3.02
CA HIS A 65 6.64 7.23 2.26
C HIS A 65 5.31 7.17 2.97
N TYR A 66 4.35 7.97 2.54
CA TYR A 66 3.03 8.02 3.16
C TYR A 66 2.03 7.20 2.36
N PHE A 67 1.57 6.09 2.94
CA PHE A 67 0.46 5.33 2.36
C PHE A 67 -0.84 6.08 2.60
N TRP A 68 -1.67 6.17 1.58
CA TRP A 68 -2.96 6.84 1.69
C TRP A 68 -3.93 5.92 2.45
N ASP A 69 -4.75 6.53 3.30
CA ASP A 69 -5.81 5.79 3.98
C ASP A 69 -6.86 5.35 2.95
N PRO A 70 -7.65 4.30 3.24
CA PRO A 70 -8.66 3.82 2.28
C PRO A 70 -9.59 4.91 1.77
N GLU A 71 -9.98 5.86 2.61
CA GLU A 71 -10.86 6.95 2.23
C GLU A 71 -10.20 7.93 1.27
N GLU A 72 -8.88 7.99 1.27
CA GLU A 72 -8.12 8.93 0.46
C GLU A 72 -7.76 8.41 -0.92
N LEU A 73 -7.95 7.12 -1.15
CA LEU A 73 -7.60 6.52 -2.44
C LEU A 73 -8.32 7.21 -3.59
N GLU A 74 -7.61 7.42 -4.67
CA GLU A 74 -8.12 8.21 -5.79
C GLU A 74 -7.53 7.71 -7.10
N VAL A 75 -8.33 7.75 -8.16
CA VAL A 75 -7.88 7.43 -9.50
C VAL A 75 -7.55 8.73 -10.23
N ASP A 76 -6.36 8.81 -10.81
CA ASP A 76 -5.98 10.02 -11.53
C ASP A 76 -6.53 10.04 -12.97
N ASP A 77 -6.26 11.12 -13.70
CA ASP A 77 -6.77 11.30 -15.05
C ASP A 77 -6.18 10.29 -16.06
N ASP A 78 -5.05 9.70 -15.72
CA ASP A 78 -4.39 8.72 -16.59
C ASP A 78 -4.84 7.29 -16.32
N GLY A 79 -5.72 7.08 -15.36
CA GLY A 79 -6.28 5.76 -15.06
C GLY A 79 -5.41 4.92 -14.13
N PHE A 80 -4.84 5.56 -13.11
CA PHE A 80 -4.07 4.88 -12.07
C PHE A 80 -4.71 5.12 -10.71
N LEU A 81 -4.87 4.06 -9.94
CA LEU A 81 -5.34 4.16 -8.56
C LEU A 81 -4.13 4.45 -7.68
N MET A 82 -4.08 5.65 -7.12
CA MET A 82 -2.97 6.10 -6.29
C MET A 82 -3.12 5.65 -4.85
N PHE A 83 -2.03 5.16 -4.23
CA PHE A 83 -2.07 4.66 -2.85
C PHE A 83 -0.91 5.12 -1.98
N LEU A 84 0.10 5.75 -2.55
CA LEU A 84 1.34 6.09 -1.84
C LEU A 84 1.96 7.32 -2.46
N GLU A 85 2.52 8.22 -1.63
CA GLU A 85 3.29 9.35 -2.12
C GLU A 85 4.50 9.59 -1.22
N ASP A 86 5.54 10.24 -1.76
CA ASP A 86 6.73 10.52 -0.96
C ASP A 86 6.53 11.79 -0.12
N GLU A 87 7.47 12.00 0.83
CA GLU A 87 7.38 13.13 1.77
C GLU A 87 7.37 14.50 1.08
N GLU A 88 8.00 14.60 -0.07
CA GLU A 88 8.13 15.87 -0.78
C GLU A 88 7.11 16.01 -1.91
N GLU A 89 6.23 15.04 -2.05
CA GLU A 89 5.21 15.00 -3.08
C GLU A 89 5.79 15.04 -4.50
N GLN A 90 7.00 14.52 -4.65
CA GLN A 90 7.66 14.44 -5.95
C GLN A 90 7.23 13.23 -6.76
N PHE A 91 6.87 12.16 -6.09
CA PHE A 91 6.46 10.90 -6.71
C PHE A 91 5.18 10.38 -6.05
N THR A 92 4.35 9.73 -6.87
CA THR A 92 3.15 9.04 -6.41
C THR A 92 3.17 7.65 -7.01
N TRP A 93 2.76 6.66 -6.25
CA TRP A 93 2.70 5.26 -6.72
C TRP A 93 1.26 4.81 -6.83
N GLY A 94 1.00 3.99 -7.82
CA GLY A 94 -0.36 3.51 -8.05
C GLY A 94 -0.41 2.24 -8.88
N PHE A 95 -1.63 1.77 -9.08
CA PHE A 95 -1.92 0.61 -9.94
C PHE A 95 -2.68 1.07 -11.17
N ARG A 96 -2.47 0.40 -12.29
CA ARG A 96 -3.34 0.62 -13.45
C ARG A 96 -4.74 0.11 -13.11
N ILE A 97 -5.78 0.88 -13.45
CA ILE A 97 -7.14 0.47 -13.12
C ILE A 97 -7.54 -0.85 -13.78
N GLY A 98 -6.95 -1.17 -14.93
CA GLY A 98 -7.20 -2.46 -15.58
C GLY A 98 -6.65 -3.65 -14.81
N ASP A 99 -5.75 -3.41 -13.85
CA ASP A 99 -5.11 -4.45 -13.06
C ASP A 99 -5.71 -4.61 -11.67
N LEU A 100 -6.73 -3.83 -11.32
CA LEU A 100 -7.30 -3.87 -9.96
C LEU A 100 -7.92 -5.21 -9.58
N GLY A 101 -8.28 -6.01 -10.56
CA GLY A 101 -8.77 -7.36 -10.33
C GLY A 101 -7.66 -8.40 -10.14
N VAL A 102 -6.41 -8.02 -10.36
CA VAL A 102 -5.26 -8.90 -10.15
C VAL A 102 -4.92 -8.92 -8.67
N PRO A 103 -4.70 -10.09 -8.04
CA PRO A 103 -4.41 -10.14 -6.60
C PRO A 103 -3.18 -9.35 -6.18
N ASP A 104 -2.13 -9.37 -6.99
CA ASP A 104 -0.88 -8.67 -6.66
C ASP A 104 -0.36 -7.97 -7.92
N PRO A 105 -0.92 -6.81 -8.27
CA PRO A 105 -0.58 -6.14 -9.52
C PRO A 105 0.76 -5.41 -9.44
N ILE A 106 1.29 -5.10 -10.61
CA ILE A 106 2.53 -4.32 -10.74
C ILE A 106 2.28 -2.89 -10.27
N VAL A 107 3.25 -2.33 -9.56
CA VAL A 107 3.22 -0.94 -9.09
C VAL A 107 3.83 -0.03 -10.16
N TYR A 108 3.22 1.14 -10.34
CA TYR A 108 3.74 2.18 -11.21
C TYR A 108 4.05 3.43 -10.39
N ARG A 109 5.03 4.19 -10.83
CA ARG A 109 5.43 5.44 -10.17
C ARG A 109 5.21 6.60 -11.12
N ARG A 110 4.58 7.66 -10.62
CA ARG A 110 4.40 8.90 -11.38
C ARG A 110 5.42 9.93 -10.91
N ASN A 111 6.11 10.56 -11.86
CA ASN A 111 6.89 11.75 -11.56
C ASN A 111 5.88 12.92 -11.56
N ASN A 112 5.62 13.49 -10.40
CA ASN A 112 4.57 14.50 -10.26
C ASN A 112 4.83 15.79 -11.04
N ALA A 113 6.09 16.14 -11.22
CA ALA A 113 6.45 17.34 -12.00
C ALA A 113 6.16 17.17 -13.48
N ARG A 114 6.26 15.94 -13.99
CA ARG A 114 6.08 15.65 -15.42
C ARG A 114 4.76 14.93 -15.72
N GLY A 115 4.12 14.39 -14.69
CA GLY A 115 2.89 13.64 -14.85
C GLY A 115 3.02 12.31 -15.59
N GLN A 116 4.23 11.76 -15.65
CA GLN A 116 4.49 10.52 -16.38
C GLN A 116 4.61 9.33 -15.45
N TRP A 117 3.95 8.23 -15.81
CA TRP A 117 3.99 6.99 -15.07
C TRP A 117 5.01 6.02 -15.67
N LYS A 118 5.72 5.32 -14.80
CA LYS A 118 6.65 4.27 -15.18
C LYS A 118 6.43 3.05 -14.29
N SER A 119 6.59 1.85 -14.85
CA SER A 119 6.55 0.62 -14.10
C SER A 119 7.73 0.54 -13.12
N GLU A 120 7.47 0.10 -11.90
CA GLU A 120 8.53 -0.20 -10.94
C GLU A 120 9.11 -1.60 -11.17
N GLU A 121 8.55 -2.32 -12.14
CA GLU A 121 8.99 -3.66 -12.52
C GLU A 121 8.84 -4.70 -11.42
N GLY A 122 7.95 -4.46 -10.46
CA GLY A 122 7.64 -5.38 -9.38
C GLY A 122 6.20 -5.27 -8.96
N THR A 123 5.69 -6.32 -8.33
CA THR A 123 4.33 -6.32 -7.80
C THR A 123 4.28 -5.53 -6.50
N PHE A 124 3.07 -5.25 -6.03
CA PHE A 124 2.88 -4.50 -4.79
C PHE A 124 3.59 -5.17 -3.60
N SER A 125 3.45 -6.48 -3.45
CA SER A 125 4.10 -7.18 -2.33
C SER A 125 5.62 -7.08 -2.43
N GLU A 126 6.18 -7.28 -3.61
CA GLU A 126 7.63 -7.14 -3.81
C GLU A 126 8.10 -5.71 -3.52
N PHE A 127 7.37 -4.75 -4.04
CA PHE A 127 7.69 -3.34 -3.84
C PHE A 127 7.67 -2.96 -2.35
N VAL A 128 6.61 -3.37 -1.65
CA VAL A 128 6.43 -3.04 -0.23
C VAL A 128 7.53 -3.68 0.63
N PHE A 129 7.81 -4.95 0.41
CA PHE A 129 8.84 -5.64 1.21
C PHE A 129 10.22 -5.06 0.94
N ASP A 130 10.54 -4.74 -0.31
CA ASP A 130 11.81 -4.12 -0.65
C ASP A 130 11.93 -2.72 -0.05
N MET A 131 10.86 -1.95 -0.11
CA MET A 131 10.84 -0.59 0.45
C MET A 131 11.05 -0.60 1.96
N PHE A 132 10.35 -1.49 2.67
CA PHE A 132 10.49 -1.56 4.11
C PHE A 132 11.84 -2.11 4.52
N ASP A 133 12.35 -3.09 3.78
CA ASP A 133 13.67 -3.63 4.04
C ASP A 133 14.72 -2.52 3.92
N TRP A 134 14.62 -1.72 2.87
CA TRP A 134 15.49 -0.58 2.68
C TRP A 134 15.32 0.47 3.79
N ALA A 135 14.07 0.83 4.10
CA ALA A 135 13.77 1.90 5.05
C ALA A 135 14.23 1.58 6.48
N PHE A 136 14.09 0.32 6.89
CA PHE A 136 14.43 -0.08 8.26
C PHE A 136 15.85 -0.60 8.42
N ASN A 137 16.51 -0.98 7.32
CA ASN A 137 17.88 -1.54 7.39
C ASN A 137 18.95 -0.62 6.82
N ASP A 138 18.57 0.48 6.21
CA ASP A 138 19.49 1.38 5.53
C ASP A 138 20.16 2.40 6.47
N GLU A 139 20.01 2.24 7.74
CA GLU A 139 20.59 3.17 8.70
C GLU A 139 22.06 2.93 8.98
N ASP A 140 22.57 1.84 8.49
CA ASP A 140 23.96 1.47 8.73
C ASP A 140 24.91 2.03 7.66
#